data_e5699cc4f3859081d8a2069f4706e567
#
_entry.id   e5699cc4f3859081d8a2069f4706e567
#
_cell.length_a   1.000
_cell.length_b   1.000
_cell.length_c   1.000
_cell.angle_alpha   90.00
_cell.angle_beta   90.00
_cell.angle_gamma   90.00
#
_symmetry.space_group_name_H-M   'P 1'
#
loop_
_entity.id
_entity.type
_entity.pdbx_description
1 polymer ?
#
loop_
_entity_poly.entity_id
_entity_poly.type
_entity_poly.pdbx_seq_one_letter_code
_entity_poly.pdbx_strand_id
1 'polypeptide(L)'
;MGYGIEKDITVLAGDIGGTKTELAVYSSQTGLRRPLVKEKFPSRDYSGLEAIIEKFLSRHDILINRAAFGVAGPVVGGRAKITNLPWVMEESALAQTLGIQSVCLLNDVTAFANAVAVLTEDDLHVIHAARPETGGTMAVVAPGTGLG
;
A
#
# COMPACT_ATOMS: atom_id res chain seq x y z
N MET A 1 20.30 29.33 -13.52
CA MET A 1 20.01 28.31 -12.50
C MET A 1 18.70 27.64 -12.89
N GLY A 2 18.76 26.46 -13.52
CA GLY A 2 17.56 25.70 -13.87
C GLY A 2 17.00 25.09 -12.60
N TYR A 3 15.82 25.51 -12.18
CA TYR A 3 14.99 24.73 -11.27
C TYR A 3 14.61 23.47 -12.05
N GLY A 4 15.26 22.33 -11.73
CA GLY A 4 14.84 21.05 -12.24
C GLY A 4 13.38 20.89 -11.85
N ILE A 5 12.49 20.71 -12.83
CA ILE A 5 11.12 20.31 -12.62
C ILE A 5 11.21 18.99 -11.87
N GLU A 6 10.89 18.98 -10.58
CA GLU A 6 10.82 17.75 -9.81
C GLU A 6 9.81 16.85 -10.53
N LYS A 7 10.31 15.76 -11.08
CA LYS A 7 9.50 14.84 -11.88
C LYS A 7 8.42 14.30 -10.98
N ASP A 8 7.16 14.50 -11.35
CA ASP A 8 6.03 13.94 -10.58
C ASP A 8 6.23 12.44 -10.38
N ILE A 9 6.17 12.00 -9.13
CA ILE A 9 6.28 10.60 -8.77
C ILE A 9 4.88 10.09 -8.48
N THR A 10 4.44 9.14 -9.29
CA THR A 10 3.19 8.43 -9.09
C THR A 10 3.44 7.09 -8.42
N VAL A 11 2.65 6.78 -7.41
CA VAL A 11 2.73 5.55 -6.62
C VAL A 11 1.41 4.81 -6.71
N LEU A 12 1.45 3.56 -7.17
CA LEU A 12 0.35 2.63 -7.01
C LEU A 12 0.41 2.02 -5.62
N ALA A 13 -0.57 2.30 -4.80
CA ALA A 13 -0.74 1.71 -3.48
C ALA A 13 -1.87 0.69 -3.48
N GLY A 14 -1.70 -0.42 -2.76
CA GLY A 14 -2.72 -1.46 -2.64
C GLY A 14 -2.88 -1.96 -1.21
N ASP A 15 -4.14 -2.18 -0.82
CA ASP A 15 -4.54 -2.95 0.35
C ASP A 15 -5.09 -4.29 -0.12
N ILE A 16 -4.32 -5.36 0.12
CA ILE A 16 -4.53 -6.68 -0.47
C ILE A 16 -5.07 -7.63 0.59
N GLY A 17 -6.37 -7.78 0.60
CA GLY A 17 -7.07 -8.70 1.50
C GLY A 17 -7.62 -9.95 0.80
N GLY A 18 -7.94 -10.97 1.58
CA GLY A 18 -8.52 -12.22 1.06
C GLY A 18 -9.93 -12.12 0.48
N THR A 19 -10.65 -11.04 0.80
CA THR A 19 -12.01 -10.82 0.29
C THR A 19 -12.03 -9.67 -0.71
N LYS A 20 -11.28 -8.62 -0.43
CA LYS A 20 -11.26 -7.36 -1.18
C LYS A 20 -9.84 -6.87 -1.35
N THR A 21 -9.53 -6.43 -2.55
CA THR A 21 -8.32 -5.68 -2.90
C THR A 21 -8.72 -4.26 -3.26
N GLU A 22 -8.04 -3.28 -2.69
CA GLU A 22 -8.23 -1.87 -3.00
C GLU A 22 -6.93 -1.32 -3.60
N LEU A 23 -7.02 -0.73 -4.79
CA LEU A 23 -5.91 -0.07 -5.45
C LEU A 23 -6.17 1.43 -5.54
N ALA A 24 -5.13 2.22 -5.34
CA ALA A 24 -5.17 3.68 -5.48
C ALA A 24 -3.85 4.22 -6.04
N VAL A 25 -3.93 5.25 -6.87
CA VAL A 25 -2.74 5.96 -7.35
C VAL A 25 -2.64 7.30 -6.66
N TYR A 26 -1.48 7.59 -6.13
CA TYR A 26 -1.11 8.87 -5.51
C TYR A 26 -0.01 9.55 -6.33
N SER A 27 0.01 10.88 -6.30
CA SER A 27 1.02 11.71 -6.94
C SER A 27 1.75 12.55 -5.89
N SER A 28 3.05 12.75 -6.07
CA SER A 28 3.84 13.65 -5.23
C SER A 28 3.31 15.10 -5.27
N GLN A 29 2.61 15.48 -6.31
CA GLN A 29 2.02 16.82 -6.45
C GLN A 29 0.73 16.98 -5.66
N THR A 30 -0.13 15.95 -5.60
CA THR A 30 -1.41 16.00 -4.87
C THR A 30 -1.32 15.54 -3.43
N GLY A 31 -0.19 14.90 -3.07
CA GLY A 31 0.09 14.37 -1.74
C GLY A 31 -0.65 13.07 -1.42
N LEU A 32 -0.40 12.57 -0.20
CA LEU A 32 -0.86 11.25 0.24
C LEU A 32 -2.35 11.17 0.62
N ARG A 33 -3.04 12.30 0.75
CA ARG A 33 -4.42 12.32 1.23
C ARG A 33 -5.47 12.30 0.13
N ARG A 34 -5.07 12.55 -1.11
CA ARG A 34 -5.98 12.61 -2.26
C ARG A 34 -5.45 11.73 -3.39
N PRO A 35 -5.96 10.50 -3.50
CA PRO A 35 -5.61 9.66 -4.63
C PRO A 35 -6.12 10.29 -5.94
N LEU A 36 -5.34 10.13 -7.00
CA LEU A 36 -5.76 10.48 -8.36
C LEU A 36 -6.91 9.59 -8.81
N VAL A 37 -6.83 8.33 -8.45
CA VAL A 37 -7.85 7.31 -8.72
C VAL A 37 -7.80 6.25 -7.64
N LYS A 38 -8.97 5.66 -7.34
CA LYS A 38 -9.12 4.59 -6.36
C LYS A 38 -10.21 3.62 -6.81
N GLU A 39 -9.94 2.32 -6.75
CA GLU A 39 -10.87 1.28 -7.17
C GLU A 39 -10.79 0.07 -6.23
N LYS A 40 -11.93 -0.60 -6.05
CA LYS A 40 -12.06 -1.82 -5.24
C LYS A 40 -12.41 -3.01 -6.13
N PHE A 41 -11.78 -4.14 -5.81
CA PHE A 41 -11.96 -5.40 -6.54
C PHE A 41 -12.31 -6.52 -5.55
N PRO A 42 -13.28 -7.38 -5.87
CA PRO A 42 -13.48 -8.61 -5.11
C PRO A 42 -12.32 -9.57 -5.41
N SER A 43 -11.45 -9.81 -4.43
CA SER A 43 -10.20 -10.57 -4.65
C SER A 43 -10.45 -11.97 -5.21
N ARG A 44 -11.54 -12.61 -4.80
CA ARG A 44 -11.88 -13.99 -5.21
C ARG A 44 -12.24 -14.15 -6.68
N ASP A 45 -12.55 -13.05 -7.38
CA ASP A 45 -12.94 -13.08 -8.80
C ASP A 45 -11.71 -13.04 -9.73
N TYR A 46 -10.50 -12.97 -9.15
CA TYR A 46 -9.25 -12.85 -9.90
C TYR A 46 -8.28 -13.97 -9.54
N SER A 47 -7.46 -14.36 -10.50
CA SER A 47 -6.43 -15.41 -10.32
C SER A 47 -5.24 -14.97 -9.48
N GLY A 48 -4.97 -13.67 -9.39
CA GLY A 48 -3.86 -13.08 -8.67
C GLY A 48 -3.93 -11.55 -8.65
N LEU A 49 -3.01 -10.92 -7.95
CA LEU A 49 -2.89 -9.47 -7.90
C LEU A 49 -2.54 -8.88 -9.27
N GLU A 50 -1.73 -9.57 -10.07
CA GLU A 50 -1.36 -9.17 -11.42
C GLU A 50 -2.60 -8.95 -12.30
N ALA A 51 -3.58 -9.86 -12.25
CA ALA A 51 -4.82 -9.74 -13.02
C ALA A 51 -5.66 -8.51 -12.57
N ILE A 52 -5.64 -8.17 -11.29
CA ILE A 52 -6.30 -6.96 -10.78
C ILE A 52 -5.56 -5.70 -11.26
N ILE A 53 -4.22 -5.70 -11.19
CA ILE A 53 -3.39 -4.59 -11.66
C ILE A 53 -3.62 -4.34 -13.17
N GLU A 54 -3.59 -5.38 -13.98
CA GLU A 54 -3.87 -5.29 -15.42
C GLU A 54 -5.26 -4.70 -15.69
N LYS A 55 -6.27 -5.17 -14.94
CA LYS A 55 -7.63 -4.65 -15.03
C LYS A 55 -7.72 -3.18 -14.63
N PHE A 56 -7.06 -2.80 -13.55
CA PHE A 56 -7.00 -1.42 -13.09
C PHE A 56 -6.33 -0.51 -14.13
N LEU A 57 -5.16 -0.89 -14.62
CA LEU A 57 -4.42 -0.11 -15.62
C LEU A 57 -5.16 -0.02 -16.97
N SER A 58 -5.93 -1.05 -17.35
CA SER A 58 -6.75 -1.00 -18.58
C SER A 58 -7.86 0.05 -18.55
N ARG A 59 -8.22 0.52 -17.37
CA ARG A 59 -9.26 1.55 -17.16
C ARG A 59 -8.70 2.95 -16.92
N HIS A 60 -7.41 3.02 -16.57
CA HIS A 60 -6.77 4.25 -16.12
C HIS A 60 -5.44 4.42 -16.83
N ASP A 61 -5.38 5.40 -17.73
CA ASP A 61 -4.15 5.75 -18.46
C ASP A 61 -3.25 6.63 -17.57
N ILE A 62 -2.62 5.99 -16.58
CA ILE A 62 -1.75 6.65 -15.60
C ILE A 62 -0.40 5.97 -15.58
N LEU A 63 0.66 6.74 -15.78
CA LEU A 63 2.02 6.25 -15.64
C LEU A 63 2.32 5.99 -14.16
N ILE A 64 2.74 4.77 -13.83
CA ILE A 64 3.17 4.37 -12.48
C ILE A 64 4.70 4.38 -12.42
N ASN A 65 5.27 5.02 -11.41
CA ASN A 65 6.72 5.04 -11.17
C ASN A 65 7.15 4.05 -10.09
N ARG A 66 6.31 3.86 -9.07
CA ARG A 66 6.56 2.98 -7.92
C ARG A 66 5.29 2.28 -7.50
N ALA A 67 5.42 1.16 -6.80
CA ALA A 67 4.27 0.50 -6.19
C ALA A 67 4.59 -0.01 -4.78
N ALA A 68 3.58 0.00 -3.91
CA ALA A 68 3.64 -0.57 -2.57
C ALA A 68 2.31 -1.24 -2.23
N PHE A 69 2.38 -2.47 -1.72
CA PHE A 69 1.19 -3.26 -1.40
C PHE A 69 1.26 -3.76 0.04
N GLY A 70 0.27 -3.39 0.86
CA GLY A 70 0.00 -3.98 2.16
C GLY A 70 -0.78 -5.28 1.98
N VAL A 71 -0.26 -6.38 2.49
CA VAL A 71 -0.80 -7.72 2.28
C VAL A 71 -1.24 -8.33 3.61
N ALA A 72 -2.45 -8.88 3.65
CA ALA A 72 -2.96 -9.62 4.80
C ALA A 72 -2.27 -11.00 4.91
N GLY A 73 -1.01 -10.99 5.32
CA GLY A 73 -0.17 -12.17 5.46
C GLY A 73 1.31 -11.83 5.66
N PRO A 74 2.14 -12.84 5.93
CA PRO A 74 3.57 -12.65 6.10
C PRO A 74 4.24 -12.31 4.77
N VAL A 75 5.21 -11.41 4.83
CA VAL A 75 6.09 -11.05 3.69
C VAL A 75 7.51 -11.43 4.06
N VAL A 76 8.13 -12.27 3.26
CA VAL A 76 9.51 -12.74 3.47
C VAL A 76 10.26 -12.71 2.14
N GLY A 77 11.38 -11.99 2.11
CA GLY A 77 12.25 -11.91 0.92
C GLY A 77 11.54 -11.39 -0.34
N GLY A 78 10.66 -10.39 -0.22
CA GLY A 78 9.91 -9.85 -1.35
C GLY A 78 8.80 -10.77 -1.87
N ARG A 79 8.39 -11.74 -1.05
CA ARG A 79 7.33 -12.70 -1.40
C ARG A 79 6.27 -12.74 -0.31
N ALA A 80 5.01 -12.77 -0.72
CA ALA A 80 3.86 -12.87 0.17
C ALA A 80 2.89 -13.96 -0.29
N LYS A 81 2.20 -14.57 0.70
CA LYS A 81 1.10 -15.50 0.47
C LYS A 81 -0.10 -15.07 1.31
N ILE A 82 -1.26 -14.95 0.68
CA ILE A 82 -2.50 -14.67 1.41
C ILE A 82 -3.06 -15.98 1.98
N THR A 83 -3.46 -15.93 3.25
CA THR A 83 -3.93 -17.15 3.97
C THR A 83 -5.20 -17.76 3.36
N ASN A 84 -6.11 -16.93 2.84
CA ASN A 84 -7.43 -17.35 2.38
C ASN A 84 -7.61 -17.33 0.86
N LEU A 85 -6.53 -17.15 0.11
CA LEU A 85 -6.49 -17.20 -1.35
C LEU A 85 -5.28 -18.01 -1.82
N PRO A 86 -5.35 -18.65 -2.98
CA PRO A 86 -4.20 -19.38 -3.54
C PRO A 86 -3.10 -18.46 -4.08
N TRP A 87 -3.16 -17.16 -3.79
CA TRP A 87 -2.26 -16.18 -4.34
C TRP A 87 -0.90 -16.24 -3.70
N VAL A 88 0.11 -16.24 -4.55
CA VAL A 88 1.51 -15.99 -4.21
C VAL A 88 1.92 -14.74 -4.99
N MET A 89 2.38 -13.74 -4.28
CA MET A 89 2.84 -12.48 -4.85
C MET A 89 4.34 -12.37 -4.69
N GLU A 90 5.00 -11.86 -5.71
CA GLU A 90 6.44 -11.62 -5.73
C GLU A 90 6.71 -10.23 -6.29
N GLU A 91 7.56 -9.46 -5.63
CA GLU A 91 7.91 -8.09 -6.05
C GLU A 91 8.44 -8.06 -7.49
N SER A 92 9.24 -9.06 -7.87
CA SER A 92 9.79 -9.18 -9.22
C SER A 92 8.72 -9.40 -10.31
N ALA A 93 7.72 -10.24 -10.03
CA ALA A 93 6.63 -10.50 -10.97
C ALA A 93 5.73 -9.25 -11.11
N LEU A 94 5.41 -8.60 -10.00
CA LEU A 94 4.63 -7.37 -9.99
C LEU A 94 5.38 -6.22 -10.69
N ALA A 95 6.70 -6.14 -10.52
CA ALA A 95 7.55 -5.18 -11.21
C ALA A 95 7.51 -5.37 -12.73
N GLN A 96 7.53 -6.62 -13.20
CA GLN A 96 7.36 -6.95 -14.62
C GLN A 96 5.99 -6.54 -15.15
N THR A 97 4.92 -6.88 -14.43
CA THR A 97 3.54 -6.53 -14.83
C THR A 97 3.35 -5.02 -14.94
N LEU A 98 3.94 -4.26 -14.03
CA LEU A 98 3.87 -2.80 -14.00
C LEU A 98 4.88 -2.12 -14.94
N GLY A 99 5.91 -2.82 -15.41
CA GLY A 99 7.01 -2.23 -16.18
C GLY A 99 7.87 -1.23 -15.38
N ILE A 100 7.98 -1.42 -14.05
CA ILE A 100 8.71 -0.55 -13.14
C ILE A 100 9.76 -1.31 -12.34
N GLN A 101 10.71 -0.60 -11.74
CA GLN A 101 11.79 -1.23 -10.95
C GLN A 101 11.52 -1.26 -9.45
N SER A 102 10.64 -0.39 -8.94
CA SER A 102 10.41 -0.22 -7.51
C SER A 102 9.03 -0.72 -7.12
N VAL A 103 8.99 -1.94 -6.62
CA VAL A 103 7.81 -2.56 -6.00
C VAL A 103 8.19 -3.00 -4.59
N CYS A 104 7.31 -2.79 -3.63
CA CYS A 104 7.48 -3.19 -2.24
C CYS A 104 6.24 -3.93 -1.75
N LEU A 105 6.42 -5.13 -1.19
CA LEU A 105 5.40 -5.84 -0.44
C LEU A 105 5.63 -5.65 1.05
N LEU A 106 4.59 -5.31 1.77
CA LEU A 106 4.59 -5.14 3.22
C LEU A 106 3.47 -5.98 3.83
N ASN A 107 3.70 -6.52 5.01
CA ASN A 107 2.58 -6.99 5.81
C ASN A 107 1.65 -5.80 6.11
N ASP A 108 0.33 -6.02 6.18
CA ASP A 108 -0.68 -4.99 6.40
C ASP A 108 -0.46 -4.19 7.69
N VAL A 109 -0.13 -4.86 8.81
CA VAL A 109 0.20 -4.16 10.08
C VAL A 109 1.50 -3.37 9.95
N THR A 110 2.50 -3.90 9.24
CA THR A 110 3.75 -3.18 8.95
C THR A 110 3.48 -1.93 8.10
N ALA A 111 2.63 -2.06 7.07
CA ALA A 111 2.23 -0.91 6.25
C ALA A 111 1.51 0.15 7.09
N PHE A 112 0.60 -0.27 7.97
CA PHE A 112 -0.09 0.61 8.91
C PHE A 112 0.87 1.30 9.89
N ALA A 113 1.83 0.56 10.46
CA ALA A 113 2.83 1.12 11.36
C ALA A 113 3.70 2.21 10.68
N ASN A 114 4.08 2.00 9.41
CA ASN A 114 4.77 3.03 8.63
C ASN A 114 3.92 4.28 8.40
N ALA A 115 2.59 4.14 8.26
CA ALA A 115 1.69 5.25 8.05
C ALA A 115 1.56 6.16 9.29
N VAL A 116 1.84 5.66 10.50
CA VAL A 116 1.77 6.45 11.74
C VAL A 116 2.64 7.71 11.67
N ALA A 117 3.80 7.63 10.99
CA ALA A 117 4.72 8.76 10.86
C ALA A 117 4.16 9.93 10.03
N VAL A 118 3.10 9.72 9.25
CA VAL A 118 2.46 10.74 8.39
C VAL A 118 1.07 11.14 8.86
N LEU A 119 0.62 10.62 10.00
CA LEU A 119 -0.64 11.04 10.64
C LEU A 119 -0.49 12.42 11.25
N THR A 120 -1.58 13.18 11.23
CA THR A 120 -1.71 14.47 11.89
C THR A 120 -2.69 14.38 13.05
N GLU A 121 -2.79 15.45 13.86
CA GLU A 121 -3.74 15.51 14.97
C GLU A 121 -5.19 15.26 14.53
N ASP A 122 -5.57 15.69 13.33
CA ASP A 122 -6.91 15.47 12.75
C ASP A 122 -7.21 13.99 12.46
N ASP A 123 -6.19 13.14 12.37
CA ASP A 123 -6.35 11.70 12.13
C ASP A 123 -6.45 10.90 13.44
N LEU A 124 -6.23 11.55 14.58
CA LEU A 124 -6.04 10.90 15.87
C LEU A 124 -7.17 11.22 16.83
N HIS A 125 -7.56 10.22 17.62
CA HIS A 125 -8.39 10.41 18.79
C HIS A 125 -7.60 10.00 20.03
N VAL A 126 -7.31 10.95 20.91
CA VAL A 126 -6.54 10.70 22.13
C VAL A 126 -7.46 10.05 23.17
N ILE A 127 -7.21 8.77 23.47
CA ILE A 127 -7.95 8.02 24.51
C ILE A 127 -7.37 8.34 25.89
N HIS A 128 -6.04 8.41 25.99
CA HIS A 128 -5.32 8.72 27.22
C HIS A 128 -4.11 9.59 26.91
N ALA A 129 -4.08 10.78 27.51
CA ALA A 129 -2.95 11.68 27.37
C ALA A 129 -1.83 11.29 28.35
N ALA A 130 -0.68 10.98 27.80
CA ALA A 130 0.55 10.78 28.58
C ALA A 130 1.62 11.78 28.12
N ARG A 131 2.70 11.92 28.88
CA ARG A 131 3.85 12.71 28.45
C ARG A 131 4.68 11.86 27.50
N PRO A 132 4.82 12.23 26.21
CA PRO A 132 5.66 11.50 25.28
C PRO A 132 7.13 11.62 25.69
N GLU A 133 7.86 10.53 25.60
CA GLU A 133 9.31 10.53 25.77
C GLU A 133 9.97 10.63 24.39
N THR A 134 10.81 11.63 24.19
CA THR A 134 11.50 11.84 22.92
C THR A 134 12.38 10.65 22.59
N GLY A 135 12.17 10.03 21.42
CA GLY A 135 12.89 8.82 21.01
C GLY A 135 12.39 7.51 21.64
N GLY A 136 11.28 7.57 22.37
CA GLY A 136 10.64 6.39 22.96
C GLY A 136 10.09 5.44 21.87
N THR A 137 9.98 4.17 22.22
CA THR A 137 9.38 3.15 21.35
C THR A 137 7.87 3.35 21.23
N MET A 138 7.35 3.31 20.01
CA MET A 138 5.91 3.29 19.74
C MET A 138 5.44 1.85 19.50
N ALA A 139 4.33 1.48 20.12
CA ALA A 139 3.62 0.24 19.82
C ALA A 139 2.39 0.55 18.96
N VAL A 140 2.19 -0.25 17.93
CA VAL A 140 1.01 -0.20 17.07
C VAL A 140 0.21 -1.46 17.29
N VAL A 141 -1.08 -1.31 17.59
CA VAL A 141 -2.01 -2.43 17.79
C VAL A 141 -3.16 -2.28 16.80
N ALA A 142 -3.31 -3.25 15.91
CA ALA A 142 -4.33 -3.25 14.86
C ALA A 142 -5.35 -4.37 15.11
N PRO A 143 -6.49 -4.10 15.78
CA PRO A 143 -7.56 -5.08 15.93
C PRO A 143 -8.30 -5.26 14.60
N GLY A 144 -8.39 -6.51 14.15
CA GLY A 144 -9.10 -6.91 12.94
C GLY A 144 -9.80 -8.24 13.15
N THR A 145 -9.73 -9.16 12.18
CA THR A 145 -10.15 -10.57 12.38
C THR A 145 -9.29 -11.27 13.45
N GLY A 146 -8.05 -10.83 13.60
CA GLY A 146 -7.13 -11.12 14.70
C GLY A 146 -6.58 -9.83 15.30
N LEU A 147 -5.60 -9.97 16.21
CA LEU A 147 -4.87 -8.86 16.79
C LEU A 147 -3.47 -8.83 16.18
N GLY A 148 -3.12 -7.76 15.53
CA GLY A 148 -1.80 -7.49 14.98
C GLY A 148 -1.10 -6.31 15.68
#